data_051ab095e85b855a8ccc8c1134bb0121
#
_entry.id   051ab095e85b855a8ccc8c1134bb0121
#
_cell.length_a   1.000
_cell.length_b   1.000
_cell.length_c   1.000
_cell.angle_alpha   90.00
_cell.angle_beta   90.00
_cell.angle_gamma   90.00
#
_symmetry.space_group_name_H-M   'P 1'
#
loop_
_entity.id
_entity.type
_entity.pdbx_description
1 polymer ?
#
loop_
_entity_poly.entity_id
_entity_poly.type
_entity_poly.pdbx_seq_one_letter_code
_entity_poly.pdbx_strand_id
1 'polypeptide(L)'
;MRPTVAHIAAIGTALPGKPVDNESLGRLFGVSGEWVDIFVGTRTRYFARDLTSGTDGHSLTDLCAEAADRALAAAGLESSDIDFLVLSTMTPDTLLPTTATRVADRIGLNYVPAFQIQAGCSGPVQILELAQSLIRSGRHVGLAIGGDVTSRHLDVRRNLAELPTEELVNHLLLGDGAGAAVLTAEPLGERIAMRGVLNQFAGRGRRSGQIIHCCGAAAREGERPAPYEDHKAIEESVPSLSAEIMWDLLDSLGWNLHDVSFLLPPQLSGRMTERIMKHLGVPGLREVSCVTDTGNAGNALAFLQAARLLPDLRPGQRALSLVVESSNWLKAGIALERL
;
A
#
# COMPACT_ATOMS: atom_id res chain seq x y z
N MET A 1 -14.51 23.99 18.94
CA MET A 1 -13.11 23.70 18.54
C MET A 1 -13.16 23.06 17.15
N ARG A 2 -12.35 23.53 16.20
CA ARG A 2 -12.16 22.78 14.95
C ARG A 2 -11.47 21.46 15.30
N PRO A 3 -11.88 20.33 14.72
CA PRO A 3 -11.21 19.07 14.99
C PRO A 3 -9.73 19.18 14.60
N THR A 4 -8.83 18.71 15.46
CA THR A 4 -7.39 18.66 15.15
C THR A 4 -7.20 17.79 13.90
N VAL A 5 -6.56 18.36 12.89
CA VAL A 5 -6.25 17.68 11.62
C VAL A 5 -4.82 17.17 11.71
N ALA A 6 -4.61 15.90 11.41
CA ALA A 6 -3.25 15.37 11.29
C ALA A 6 -2.61 15.85 9.98
N HIS A 7 -1.31 16.12 10.02
CA HIS A 7 -0.52 16.57 8.88
C HIS A 7 0.54 15.54 8.54
N ILE A 8 0.71 15.24 7.26
CA ILE A 8 1.86 14.47 6.78
C ILE A 8 3.02 15.45 6.63
N ALA A 9 4.05 15.27 7.45
CA ALA A 9 5.24 16.10 7.44
C ALA A 9 6.26 15.62 6.40
N ALA A 10 6.41 14.31 6.24
CA ALA A 10 7.30 13.69 5.27
C ALA A 10 6.89 12.27 4.94
N ILE A 11 7.38 11.75 3.82
CA ILE A 11 7.22 10.36 3.38
C ILE A 11 8.60 9.79 3.06
N GLY A 12 8.84 8.56 3.51
CA GLY A 12 9.99 7.74 3.15
C GLY A 12 9.53 6.45 2.50
N THR A 13 10.30 5.93 1.55
CA THR A 13 9.99 4.67 0.86
C THR A 13 11.23 3.79 0.74
N ALA A 14 11.05 2.48 0.77
CA ALA A 14 12.11 1.50 0.56
C ALA A 14 11.64 0.43 -0.43
N LEU A 15 12.43 0.23 -1.49
CA LEU A 15 12.24 -0.82 -2.47
C LEU A 15 13.50 -1.70 -2.48
N PRO A 16 13.39 -3.03 -2.40
CA PRO A 16 14.54 -3.91 -2.28
C PRO A 16 15.28 -4.07 -3.61
N GLY A 17 16.60 -3.95 -3.59
CA GLY A 17 17.47 -4.29 -4.71
C GLY A 17 17.24 -3.45 -5.97
N LYS A 18 17.31 -4.13 -7.13
CA LYS A 18 17.09 -3.53 -8.45
C LYS A 18 15.73 -3.96 -9.00
N PRO A 19 15.09 -3.13 -9.87
CA PRO A 19 13.86 -3.52 -10.52
C PRO A 19 14.08 -4.74 -11.42
N VAL A 20 13.11 -5.67 -11.39
CA VAL A 20 13.07 -6.87 -12.24
C VAL A 20 12.04 -6.64 -13.33
N ASP A 21 12.48 -6.69 -14.59
CA ASP A 21 11.62 -6.52 -15.76
C ASP A 21 10.97 -7.83 -16.21
N ASN A 22 10.03 -7.73 -17.15
CA ASN A 22 9.27 -8.86 -17.66
C ASN A 22 10.14 -9.84 -18.48
N GLU A 23 11.19 -9.37 -19.12
CA GLU A 23 12.14 -10.23 -19.85
C GLU A 23 12.94 -11.12 -18.88
N SER A 24 13.39 -10.55 -17.75
CA SER A 24 14.08 -11.28 -16.69
C SER A 24 13.17 -12.31 -16.03
N LEU A 25 11.90 -11.98 -15.76
CA LEU A 25 10.90 -12.95 -15.29
C LEU A 25 10.66 -14.06 -16.31
N GLY A 26 10.58 -13.71 -17.59
CA GLY A 26 10.42 -14.68 -18.67
C GLY A 26 11.53 -15.71 -18.72
N ARG A 27 12.77 -15.26 -18.57
CA ARG A 27 13.94 -16.14 -18.52
C ARG A 27 13.96 -17.06 -17.29
N LEU A 28 13.53 -16.54 -16.14
CA LEU A 28 13.57 -17.30 -14.88
C LEU A 28 12.41 -18.31 -14.75
N PHE A 29 11.23 -17.93 -15.21
CA PHE A 29 10.00 -18.67 -14.91
C PHE A 29 9.27 -19.20 -16.16
N GLY A 30 9.85 -19.05 -17.35
CA GLY A 30 9.28 -19.59 -18.58
C GLY A 30 8.04 -18.86 -19.08
N VAL A 31 7.76 -17.63 -18.63
CA VAL A 31 6.59 -16.84 -19.03
C VAL A 31 6.93 -15.86 -20.15
N SER A 32 5.95 -15.53 -21.00
CA SER A 32 6.14 -14.50 -22.04
C SER A 32 6.12 -13.11 -21.42
N GLY A 33 7.22 -12.35 -21.55
CA GLY A 33 7.28 -10.95 -21.12
C GLY A 33 6.24 -10.08 -21.84
N GLU A 34 6.00 -10.31 -23.14
CA GLU A 34 4.96 -9.62 -23.90
C GLU A 34 3.57 -9.90 -23.35
N TRP A 35 3.30 -11.14 -22.95
CA TRP A 35 2.03 -11.49 -22.32
C TRP A 35 1.82 -10.71 -21.01
N VAL A 36 2.86 -10.60 -20.18
CA VAL A 36 2.80 -9.82 -18.93
C VAL A 36 2.53 -8.34 -19.22
N ASP A 37 3.18 -7.75 -20.21
CA ASP A 37 2.95 -6.35 -20.61
C ASP A 37 1.50 -6.13 -21.08
N ILE A 38 0.95 -7.07 -21.84
CA ILE A 38 -0.39 -6.95 -22.39
C ILE A 38 -1.46 -7.18 -21.33
N PHE A 39 -1.35 -8.21 -20.51
CA PHE A 39 -2.43 -8.64 -19.61
C PHE A 39 -2.31 -8.08 -18.20
N VAL A 40 -1.11 -7.86 -17.68
CA VAL A 40 -0.89 -7.30 -16.36
C VAL A 40 -0.63 -5.80 -16.42
N GLY A 41 0.15 -5.34 -17.39
CA GLY A 41 0.51 -3.92 -17.56
C GLY A 41 1.47 -3.43 -16.47
N THR A 42 2.23 -4.33 -15.84
CA THR A 42 3.33 -4.02 -14.92
C THR A 42 4.63 -4.26 -15.65
N ARG A 43 5.49 -3.24 -15.77
CA ARG A 43 6.76 -3.31 -16.50
C ARG A 43 7.88 -3.85 -15.64
N THR A 44 7.96 -3.37 -14.39
CA THR A 44 8.98 -3.77 -13.43
C THR A 44 8.36 -3.97 -12.04
N ARG A 45 9.03 -4.75 -11.22
CA ARG A 45 8.72 -4.93 -9.79
C ARG A 45 9.99 -5.17 -9.01
N TYR A 46 9.90 -5.13 -7.70
CA TYR A 46 11.04 -5.33 -6.80
C TYR A 46 10.79 -6.56 -5.94
N PHE A 47 11.86 -7.33 -5.69
CA PHE A 47 11.79 -8.51 -4.85
C PHE A 47 12.86 -8.46 -3.76
N ALA A 48 12.44 -8.67 -2.52
CA ALA A 48 13.34 -8.80 -1.38
C ALA A 48 14.08 -10.14 -1.38
N ARG A 49 13.60 -11.08 -2.18
CA ARG A 49 14.16 -12.40 -2.37
C ARG A 49 14.97 -12.47 -3.67
N ASP A 50 16.13 -13.12 -3.62
CA ASP A 50 16.87 -13.46 -4.83
C ASP A 50 16.10 -14.53 -5.62
N LEU A 51 15.69 -14.22 -6.83
CA LEU A 51 14.84 -15.08 -7.65
C LEU A 51 15.60 -16.28 -8.26
N THR A 52 16.94 -16.27 -8.23
CA THR A 52 17.77 -17.36 -8.75
C THR A 52 18.07 -18.38 -7.66
N SER A 53 18.50 -17.92 -6.49
CA SER A 53 18.88 -18.78 -5.37
C SER A 53 17.72 -19.10 -4.41
N GLY A 54 16.68 -18.26 -4.41
CA GLY A 54 15.59 -18.33 -3.45
C GLY A 54 15.96 -17.86 -2.03
N THR A 55 17.12 -17.20 -1.87
CA THR A 55 17.55 -16.68 -0.57
C THR A 55 16.89 -15.33 -0.28
N ASP A 56 16.49 -15.12 0.98
CA ASP A 56 15.93 -13.85 1.42
C ASP A 56 17.06 -12.81 1.57
N GLY A 57 16.94 -11.68 0.87
CA GLY A 57 17.91 -10.58 0.93
C GLY A 57 17.55 -9.52 1.95
N HIS A 58 16.26 -9.19 2.07
CA HIS A 58 15.73 -8.22 3.03
C HIS A 58 14.50 -8.80 3.73
N SER A 59 14.42 -8.59 5.05
CA SER A 59 13.18 -8.82 5.79
C SER A 59 12.21 -7.65 5.60
N LEU A 60 10.93 -7.87 5.91
CA LEU A 60 9.97 -6.78 5.96
C LEU A 60 10.38 -5.73 7.01
N THR A 61 10.91 -6.20 8.15
CA THR A 61 11.45 -5.32 9.20
C THR A 61 12.54 -4.38 8.66
N ASP A 62 13.47 -4.89 7.83
CA ASP A 62 14.53 -4.07 7.24
C ASP A 62 13.96 -2.98 6.32
N LEU A 63 13.04 -3.34 5.42
CA LEU A 63 12.42 -2.38 4.50
C LEU A 63 11.58 -1.33 5.23
N CYS A 64 10.81 -1.75 6.24
CA CYS A 64 10.00 -0.83 7.04
C CYS A 64 10.88 0.12 7.87
N ALA A 65 11.98 -0.36 8.44
CA ALA A 65 12.93 0.48 9.17
C ALA A 65 13.60 1.49 8.23
N GLU A 66 14.06 1.06 7.06
CA GLU A 66 14.66 1.95 6.06
C GLU A 66 13.68 3.03 5.58
N ALA A 67 12.42 2.68 5.33
CA ALA A 67 11.38 3.65 4.96
C ALA A 67 11.12 4.64 6.11
N ALA A 68 11.11 4.17 7.36
CA ALA A 68 10.94 5.00 8.54
C ALA A 68 12.11 5.99 8.73
N ASP A 69 13.35 5.51 8.63
CA ASP A 69 14.56 6.36 8.75
C ASP A 69 14.58 7.45 7.68
N ARG A 70 14.19 7.12 6.45
CA ARG A 70 14.07 8.10 5.36
C ARG A 70 12.98 9.12 5.62
N ALA A 71 11.83 8.71 6.17
CA ALA A 71 10.75 9.62 6.51
C ALA A 71 11.14 10.57 7.65
N LEU A 72 11.80 10.05 8.70
CA LEU A 72 12.31 10.85 9.82
C LEU A 72 13.35 11.86 9.34
N ALA A 73 14.34 11.42 8.56
CA ALA A 73 15.36 12.30 7.99
C ALA A 73 14.76 13.41 7.13
N ALA A 74 13.75 13.09 6.29
CA ALA A 74 13.07 14.08 5.45
C ALA A 74 12.22 15.07 6.28
N ALA A 75 11.71 14.65 7.44
CA ALA A 75 10.99 15.53 8.37
C ALA A 75 11.94 16.38 9.24
N GLY A 76 13.23 16.05 9.28
CA GLY A 76 14.20 16.65 10.22
C GLY A 76 13.95 16.27 11.67
N LEU A 77 13.43 15.04 11.90
CA LEU A 77 13.09 14.49 13.20
C LEU A 77 13.94 13.24 13.51
N GLU A 78 14.07 12.95 14.79
CA GLU A 78 14.74 11.75 15.30
C GLU A 78 13.71 10.79 15.92
N SER A 79 14.12 9.55 16.17
CA SER A 79 13.26 8.55 16.84
C SER A 79 12.75 8.99 18.20
N SER A 80 13.54 9.81 18.93
CA SER A 80 13.15 10.38 20.24
C SER A 80 11.95 11.34 20.18
N ASP A 81 11.63 11.87 19.00
CA ASP A 81 10.50 12.80 18.80
C ASP A 81 9.17 12.06 18.61
N ILE A 82 9.19 10.74 18.43
CA ILE A 82 8.03 9.94 18.08
C ILE A 82 7.22 9.53 19.32
N ASP A 83 5.94 9.84 19.33
CA ASP A 83 5.00 9.50 20.41
C ASP A 83 4.30 8.13 20.20
N PHE A 84 4.22 7.63 18.97
CA PHE A 84 3.61 6.34 18.64
C PHE A 84 4.02 5.81 17.27
N LEU A 85 3.94 4.50 17.11
CA LEU A 85 4.12 3.80 15.83
C LEU A 85 2.87 2.99 15.49
N VAL A 86 2.40 3.10 14.24
CA VAL A 86 1.35 2.26 13.67
C VAL A 86 1.85 1.62 12.37
N LEU A 87 1.69 0.30 12.23
CA LEU A 87 2.20 -0.43 11.07
C LEU A 87 1.10 -1.30 10.47
N SER A 88 1.02 -1.39 9.14
CA SER A 88 0.16 -2.32 8.43
C SER A 88 0.95 -3.25 7.52
N THR A 89 0.60 -4.54 7.54
CA THR A 89 1.20 -5.56 6.67
C THR A 89 0.29 -6.78 6.53
N MET A 90 0.37 -7.47 5.38
CA MET A 90 -0.21 -8.80 5.15
C MET A 90 0.84 -9.92 5.30
N THR A 91 2.12 -9.57 5.29
CA THR A 91 3.26 -10.50 5.24
C THR A 91 4.24 -10.29 6.39
N PRO A 92 3.81 -10.37 7.66
CA PRO A 92 4.69 -10.14 8.79
C PRO A 92 5.85 -11.15 8.78
N ASP A 93 7.05 -10.73 9.25
CA ASP A 93 8.21 -11.62 9.35
C ASP A 93 7.96 -12.79 10.31
N THR A 94 7.29 -12.49 11.41
CA THR A 94 6.86 -13.46 12.44
C THR A 94 5.51 -13.05 13.02
N LEU A 95 4.77 -14.00 13.57
CA LEU A 95 3.54 -13.67 14.31
C LEU A 95 3.87 -12.94 15.62
N LEU A 96 4.90 -13.39 16.33
CA LEU A 96 5.46 -12.78 17.54
C LEU A 96 7.00 -12.97 17.58
N PRO A 97 7.77 -11.90 17.88
CA PRO A 97 7.34 -10.51 18.03
C PRO A 97 6.74 -9.94 16.75
N THR A 98 5.87 -8.93 16.87
CA THR A 98 5.24 -8.30 15.70
C THR A 98 6.25 -7.50 14.88
N THR A 99 6.02 -7.33 13.58
CA THR A 99 6.88 -6.47 12.73
C THR A 99 6.95 -5.05 13.30
N ALA A 100 5.84 -4.51 13.82
CA ALA A 100 5.80 -3.19 14.43
C ALA A 100 6.79 -3.04 15.59
N THR A 101 6.85 -4.03 16.50
CA THR A 101 7.80 -3.98 17.63
C THR A 101 9.25 -4.21 17.21
N ARG A 102 9.48 -5.03 16.18
CA ARG A 102 10.81 -5.23 15.60
C ARG A 102 11.33 -3.98 14.90
N VAL A 103 10.46 -3.28 14.18
CA VAL A 103 10.81 -1.99 13.56
C VAL A 103 11.09 -0.95 14.64
N ALA A 104 10.23 -0.86 15.67
CA ALA A 104 10.46 0.05 16.81
C ALA A 104 11.83 -0.14 17.45
N ASP A 105 12.20 -1.39 17.74
CA ASP A 105 13.53 -1.75 18.26
C ASP A 105 14.66 -1.32 17.29
N ARG A 106 14.49 -1.62 16.01
CA ARG A 106 15.50 -1.36 14.96
C ARG A 106 15.82 0.12 14.79
N ILE A 107 14.80 1.00 14.87
CA ILE A 107 14.94 2.46 14.74
C ILE A 107 15.11 3.16 16.10
N GLY A 108 15.26 2.42 17.18
CA GLY A 108 15.55 2.94 18.51
C GLY A 108 14.38 3.60 19.24
N LEU A 109 13.12 3.25 18.88
CA LEU A 109 11.94 3.70 19.63
C LEU A 109 11.83 2.96 20.96
N ASN A 110 11.54 3.69 22.03
CA ASN A 110 11.33 3.11 23.34
C ASN A 110 10.21 3.82 24.10
N TYR A 111 9.47 3.09 24.91
CA TYR A 111 8.35 3.60 25.74
C TYR A 111 7.21 4.26 24.95
N VAL A 112 7.02 3.89 23.68
CA VAL A 112 5.93 4.36 22.83
C VAL A 112 4.94 3.24 22.48
N PRO A 113 3.64 3.53 22.32
CA PRO A 113 2.69 2.56 21.80
C PRO A 113 3.08 2.14 20.37
N ALA A 114 3.09 0.82 20.10
CA ALA A 114 3.32 0.25 18.80
C ALA A 114 2.15 -0.67 18.42
N PHE A 115 1.48 -0.36 17.32
CA PHE A 115 0.32 -1.10 16.83
C PHE A 115 0.64 -1.76 15.50
N GLN A 116 0.12 -2.99 15.30
CA GLN A 116 0.15 -3.64 14.00
C GLN A 116 -1.26 -3.99 13.55
N ILE A 117 -1.59 -3.64 12.30
CA ILE A 117 -2.90 -3.90 11.67
C ILE A 117 -2.68 -4.80 10.46
N GLN A 118 -3.59 -5.77 10.29
CA GLN A 118 -3.70 -6.60 9.10
C GLN A 118 -5.07 -6.35 8.46
N ALA A 119 -5.08 -5.62 7.33
CA ALA A 119 -6.30 -5.20 6.67
C ALA A 119 -6.17 -5.16 5.14
N GLY A 120 -5.36 -6.05 4.57
CA GLY A 120 -5.13 -6.10 3.13
C GLY A 120 -4.66 -4.76 2.57
N CYS A 121 -5.08 -4.44 1.36
CA CYS A 121 -4.71 -3.20 0.68
C CYS A 121 -5.24 -1.93 1.39
N SER A 122 -6.28 -2.04 2.23
CA SER A 122 -6.81 -0.91 3.01
C SER A 122 -5.98 -0.57 4.26
N GLY A 123 -5.01 -1.42 4.62
CA GLY A 123 -4.17 -1.23 5.80
C GLY A 123 -3.53 0.15 5.93
N PRO A 124 -2.92 0.73 4.88
CA PRO A 124 -2.35 2.07 4.93
C PRO A 124 -3.36 3.16 5.33
N VAL A 125 -4.59 3.09 4.82
CA VAL A 125 -5.65 4.04 5.20
C VAL A 125 -6.07 3.85 6.64
N GLN A 126 -6.21 2.59 7.09
CA GLN A 126 -6.59 2.28 8.48
C GLN A 126 -5.55 2.75 9.49
N ILE A 127 -4.25 2.57 9.22
CA ILE A 127 -3.22 3.08 10.12
C ILE A 127 -3.14 4.60 10.12
N LEU A 128 -3.41 5.27 8.99
CA LEU A 128 -3.48 6.73 8.92
C LEU A 128 -4.70 7.28 9.67
N GLU A 129 -5.84 6.59 9.63
CA GLU A 129 -7.02 6.91 10.46
C GLU A 129 -6.73 6.74 11.96
N LEU A 130 -6.08 5.62 12.33
CA LEU A 130 -5.66 5.39 13.72
C LEU A 130 -4.68 6.46 14.18
N ALA A 131 -3.67 6.80 13.37
CA ALA A 131 -2.71 7.86 13.67
C ALA A 131 -3.39 9.23 13.87
N GLN A 132 -4.35 9.58 12.99
CA GLN A 132 -5.14 10.81 13.17
C GLN A 132 -5.93 10.78 14.48
N SER A 133 -6.47 9.62 14.87
CA SER A 133 -7.19 9.47 16.13
C SER A 133 -6.28 9.61 17.35
N LEU A 134 -5.07 9.07 17.30
CA LEU A 134 -4.05 9.23 18.34
C LEU A 134 -3.61 10.70 18.48
N ILE A 135 -3.42 11.41 17.37
CA ILE A 135 -3.13 12.85 17.38
C ILE A 135 -4.29 13.65 18.00
N ARG A 136 -5.53 13.34 17.63
CA ARG A 136 -6.72 13.97 18.25
C ARG A 136 -6.82 13.69 19.76
N SER A 137 -6.28 12.58 20.24
CA SER A 137 -6.23 12.22 21.66
C SER A 137 -5.07 12.86 22.43
N GLY A 138 -4.27 13.73 21.79
CA GLY A 138 -3.21 14.50 22.45
C GLY A 138 -1.79 14.01 22.18
N ARG A 139 -1.57 13.08 21.25
CA ARG A 139 -0.24 12.77 20.72
C ARG A 139 0.17 13.83 19.70
N HIS A 140 1.46 14.09 19.55
CA HIS A 140 1.97 15.17 18.70
C HIS A 140 2.63 14.67 17.42
N VAL A 141 3.44 13.61 17.52
CA VAL A 141 4.20 13.07 16.40
C VAL A 141 4.03 11.55 16.32
N GLY A 142 3.69 11.06 15.18
CA GLY A 142 3.51 9.63 14.94
C GLY A 142 4.19 9.14 13.68
N LEU A 143 4.49 7.85 13.66
CA LEU A 143 5.05 7.16 12.51
C LEU A 143 4.06 6.10 12.02
N ALA A 144 3.57 6.26 10.77
CA ALA A 144 2.72 5.29 10.10
C ALA A 144 3.52 4.58 9.00
N ILE A 145 3.57 3.25 9.05
CA ILE A 145 4.38 2.43 8.14
C ILE A 145 3.52 1.36 7.49
N GLY A 146 3.62 1.21 6.17
CA GLY A 146 2.99 0.12 5.43
C GLY A 146 4.00 -0.61 4.57
N GLY A 147 3.97 -1.94 4.57
CA GLY A 147 4.89 -2.71 3.76
C GLY A 147 4.51 -4.18 3.65
N ASP A 148 4.96 -4.79 2.56
CA ASP A 148 4.81 -6.22 2.32
C ASP A 148 6.03 -6.81 1.60
N VAL A 149 6.33 -8.07 1.90
CA VAL A 149 7.30 -8.93 1.21
C VAL A 149 6.56 -10.15 0.70
N THR A 150 5.91 -9.99 -0.45
CA THR A 150 5.08 -11.03 -1.08
C THR A 150 5.91 -12.12 -1.74
N SER A 151 7.14 -11.77 -2.17
CA SER A 151 8.08 -12.69 -2.82
C SER A 151 8.48 -13.90 -1.97
N ARG A 152 8.31 -13.84 -0.64
CA ARG A 152 8.54 -15.01 0.24
C ARG A 152 7.60 -16.17 -0.04
N HIS A 153 6.45 -15.90 -0.68
CA HIS A 153 5.48 -16.93 -1.08
C HIS A 153 5.72 -17.44 -2.49
N LEU A 154 6.70 -16.89 -3.22
CA LEU A 154 7.07 -17.31 -4.56
C LEU A 154 8.04 -18.51 -4.48
N ASP A 155 7.63 -19.67 -5.02
CA ASP A 155 8.55 -20.78 -5.22
C ASP A 155 9.37 -20.56 -6.49
N VAL A 156 10.60 -20.08 -6.32
CA VAL A 156 11.53 -19.76 -7.43
C VAL A 156 11.96 -20.99 -8.24
N ARG A 157 11.68 -22.21 -7.76
CA ARG A 157 12.02 -23.45 -8.45
C ARG A 157 10.90 -23.94 -9.36
N ARG A 158 9.71 -23.35 -9.24
CA ARG A 158 8.52 -23.73 -10.00
C ARG A 158 8.53 -23.06 -11.38
N ASN A 159 8.26 -23.83 -12.41
CA ASN A 159 7.96 -23.27 -13.74
C ASN A 159 6.55 -22.61 -13.70
N LEU A 160 6.50 -21.30 -13.71
CA LEU A 160 5.22 -20.58 -13.62
C LEU A 160 4.37 -20.74 -14.90
N ALA A 161 4.97 -21.08 -16.05
CA ALA A 161 4.23 -21.32 -17.28
C ALA A 161 3.28 -22.55 -17.21
N GLU A 162 3.49 -23.44 -16.22
CA GLU A 162 2.63 -24.60 -15.98
C GLU A 162 1.41 -24.28 -15.10
N LEU A 163 1.34 -23.05 -14.55
CA LEU A 163 0.24 -22.61 -13.72
C LEU A 163 -0.99 -22.24 -14.54
N PRO A 164 -2.20 -22.44 -13.99
CA PRO A 164 -3.39 -21.79 -14.52
C PRO A 164 -3.18 -20.27 -14.62
N THR A 165 -3.73 -19.64 -15.66
CA THR A 165 -3.57 -18.19 -15.91
C THR A 165 -3.94 -17.34 -14.68
N GLU A 166 -4.98 -17.73 -13.96
CA GLU A 166 -5.46 -17.02 -12.76
C GLU A 166 -4.43 -17.04 -11.63
N GLU A 167 -3.74 -18.16 -11.42
CA GLU A 167 -2.67 -18.29 -10.42
C GLU A 167 -1.40 -17.56 -10.91
N LEU A 168 -1.07 -17.69 -12.19
CA LEU A 168 0.09 -17.04 -12.81
C LEU A 168 0.05 -15.51 -12.67
N VAL A 169 -1.11 -14.88 -12.90
CA VAL A 169 -1.28 -13.43 -12.77
C VAL A 169 -0.85 -12.95 -11.40
N ASN A 170 -1.21 -13.67 -10.32
CA ASN A 170 -0.89 -13.29 -8.94
C ASN A 170 0.61 -13.24 -8.68
N HIS A 171 1.37 -14.19 -9.26
CA HIS A 171 2.83 -14.18 -9.13
C HIS A 171 3.51 -13.06 -9.91
N LEU A 172 2.89 -12.59 -11.01
CA LEU A 172 3.49 -11.62 -11.92
C LEU A 172 3.15 -10.17 -11.59
N LEU A 173 2.02 -9.92 -10.91
CA LEU A 173 1.61 -8.56 -10.57
C LEU A 173 2.24 -8.07 -9.24
N LEU A 174 2.61 -8.98 -8.34
CA LEU A 174 3.09 -8.63 -7.01
C LEU A 174 4.52 -8.09 -7.02
N GLY A 175 4.82 -7.24 -6.06
CA GLY A 175 6.15 -6.71 -5.76
C GLY A 175 6.31 -6.49 -4.25
N ASP A 176 7.53 -6.22 -3.81
CA ASP A 176 7.88 -5.99 -2.42
C ASP A 176 8.25 -4.53 -2.19
N GLY A 177 7.99 -4.03 -1.00
CA GLY A 177 8.37 -2.69 -0.62
C GLY A 177 7.81 -2.26 0.72
N ALA A 178 8.26 -1.10 1.17
CA ALA A 178 7.73 -0.43 2.33
C ALA A 178 7.64 1.09 2.10
N GLY A 179 6.74 1.73 2.82
CA GLY A 179 6.63 3.17 2.87
C GLY A 179 6.24 3.63 4.27
N ALA A 180 6.65 4.82 4.63
CA ALA A 180 6.37 5.41 5.93
C ALA A 180 5.99 6.89 5.78
N ALA A 181 5.11 7.36 6.65
CA ALA A 181 4.76 8.76 6.79
C ALA A 181 5.00 9.21 8.23
N VAL A 182 5.65 10.36 8.40
CA VAL A 182 5.67 11.10 9.66
C VAL A 182 4.42 11.95 9.71
N LEU A 183 3.61 11.77 10.77
CA LEU A 183 2.40 12.56 11.01
C LEU A 183 2.61 13.47 12.22
N THR A 184 2.10 14.69 12.12
CA THR A 184 2.22 15.71 13.17
C THR A 184 0.88 16.37 13.47
N ALA A 185 0.71 16.81 14.72
CA ALA A 185 -0.47 17.59 15.13
C ALA A 185 -0.46 18.98 14.50
N GLU A 186 0.71 19.59 14.37
CA GLU A 186 0.90 20.89 13.75
C GLU A 186 1.60 20.75 12.40
N PRO A 187 1.37 21.66 11.44
CA PRO A 187 1.99 21.60 10.12
C PRO A 187 3.53 21.66 10.20
N LEU A 188 4.20 20.64 9.71
CA LEU A 188 5.65 20.53 9.61
C LEU A 188 6.02 19.95 8.23
N GLY A 189 7.23 20.21 7.75
CA GLY A 189 7.77 19.64 6.52
C GLY A 189 6.89 19.95 5.30
N GLU A 190 6.34 18.91 4.69
CA GLU A 190 5.48 19.00 3.48
C GLU A 190 4.12 19.66 3.75
N ARG A 191 3.70 19.79 5.00
CA ARG A 191 2.49 20.51 5.43
C ARG A 191 1.22 20.00 4.74
N ILE A 192 1.06 18.69 4.57
CA ILE A 192 -0.10 18.10 3.92
C ILE A 192 -1.14 17.74 4.96
N ALA A 193 -2.27 18.43 4.96
CA ALA A 193 -3.38 18.17 5.85
C ALA A 193 -4.21 16.97 5.38
N MET A 194 -4.49 16.02 6.28
CA MET A 194 -5.44 14.92 6.06
C MET A 194 -6.86 15.40 6.34
N ARG A 195 -7.54 15.92 5.33
CA ARG A 195 -8.87 16.58 5.45
C ARG A 195 -10.00 15.61 5.73
N GLY A 196 -9.93 14.40 5.18
CA GLY A 196 -10.92 13.36 5.38
C GLY A 196 -10.31 11.98 5.22
N VAL A 197 -10.85 11.02 5.96
CA VAL A 197 -10.54 9.60 5.84
C VAL A 197 -11.84 8.83 5.71
N LEU A 198 -11.94 7.95 4.75
CA LEU A 198 -13.02 6.99 4.55
C LEU A 198 -12.49 5.59 4.81
N ASN A 199 -13.18 4.82 5.64
CA ASN A 199 -12.86 3.42 5.89
C ASN A 199 -14.15 2.69 6.23
N GLN A 200 -14.67 1.90 5.29
CA GLN A 200 -16.00 1.30 5.39
C GLN A 200 -16.00 -0.14 4.88
N PHE A 201 -16.58 -1.03 5.66
CA PHE A 201 -16.89 -2.38 5.21
C PHE A 201 -18.12 -2.37 4.30
N ALA A 202 -17.95 -2.80 3.07
CA ALA A 202 -18.99 -2.85 2.03
C ALA A 202 -19.31 -4.29 1.58
N GLY A 203 -18.78 -5.30 2.27
CA GLY A 203 -18.81 -6.70 1.85
C GLY A 203 -19.98 -7.55 2.37
N ARG A 204 -20.91 -6.97 3.14
CA ARG A 204 -22.02 -7.76 3.70
C ARG A 204 -22.82 -8.47 2.62
N GLY A 205 -22.86 -9.81 2.68
CA GLY A 205 -23.58 -10.64 1.73
C GLY A 205 -22.89 -10.83 0.37
N ARG A 206 -21.71 -10.27 0.16
CA ARG A 206 -20.88 -10.47 -1.04
C ARG A 206 -19.93 -11.64 -0.82
N ARG A 207 -19.58 -12.34 -1.90
CA ARG A 207 -18.50 -13.33 -1.86
C ARG A 207 -17.15 -12.63 -1.75
N SER A 208 -16.19 -13.25 -1.05
CA SER A 208 -14.81 -12.78 -1.01
C SER A 208 -14.21 -12.75 -2.41
N GLY A 209 -13.60 -11.62 -2.78
CA GLY A 209 -12.86 -11.51 -4.04
C GLY A 209 -11.46 -12.12 -3.94
N GLN A 210 -10.90 -12.20 -2.72
CA GLN A 210 -9.59 -12.82 -2.48
C GLN A 210 -9.57 -13.53 -1.12
N ILE A 211 -8.93 -14.70 -1.04
CA ILE A 211 -8.69 -15.43 0.22
C ILE A 211 -7.24 -15.91 0.24
N ILE A 212 -6.50 -15.51 1.28
CA ILE A 212 -5.15 -16.00 1.58
C ILE A 212 -5.20 -16.68 2.94
N HIS A 213 -4.91 -17.99 2.98
CA HIS A 213 -5.00 -18.75 4.20
C HIS A 213 -3.75 -18.60 5.08
N CYS A 214 -3.95 -18.27 6.36
CA CYS A 214 -2.90 -18.37 7.37
C CYS A 214 -2.81 -19.82 7.83
N CYS A 215 -1.83 -20.55 7.30
CA CYS A 215 -1.63 -21.94 7.65
C CYS A 215 -0.79 -22.07 8.93
N GLY A 216 -1.31 -22.74 9.97
CA GLY A 216 -0.57 -23.05 11.18
C GLY A 216 0.54 -24.08 10.96
N ALA A 217 1.33 -24.35 11.99
CA ALA A 217 2.48 -25.29 11.95
C ALA A 217 2.07 -26.73 11.58
N ALA A 218 0.81 -27.11 11.74
CA ALA A 218 0.29 -28.43 11.36
C ALA A 218 0.13 -28.61 9.83
N ALA A 219 0.03 -27.52 9.06
CA ALA A 219 -0.10 -27.62 7.60
C ALA A 219 1.25 -27.98 6.98
N ARG A 220 1.32 -29.12 6.29
CA ARG A 220 2.54 -29.53 5.57
C ARG A 220 2.74 -28.67 4.33
N GLU A 221 4.00 -28.55 3.92
CA GLU A 221 4.35 -27.96 2.62
C GLU A 221 3.68 -28.80 1.51
N GLY A 222 2.90 -28.18 0.64
CA GLY A 222 2.09 -28.88 -0.39
C GLY A 222 0.62 -29.12 -0.01
N GLU A 223 0.24 -29.06 1.28
CA GLU A 223 -1.16 -29.14 1.74
C GLU A 223 -1.79 -27.73 1.92
N ARG A 224 -1.01 -26.67 1.71
CA ARG A 224 -1.49 -25.29 1.84
C ARG A 224 -2.36 -24.93 0.65
N PRO A 225 -3.60 -24.47 0.86
CA PRO A 225 -4.42 -24.00 -0.26
C PRO A 225 -3.72 -22.85 -0.97
N ALA A 226 -3.76 -22.86 -2.30
CA ALA A 226 -3.33 -21.71 -3.09
C ALA A 226 -4.18 -20.47 -2.74
N PRO A 227 -3.62 -19.26 -2.87
CA PRO A 227 -4.43 -18.05 -2.79
C PRO A 227 -5.58 -18.12 -3.81
N TYR A 228 -6.80 -17.83 -3.35
CA TYR A 228 -7.97 -17.74 -4.21
C TYR A 228 -8.20 -16.29 -4.60
N GLU A 229 -8.45 -16.03 -5.88
CA GLU A 229 -8.92 -14.73 -6.38
C GLU A 229 -10.06 -14.90 -7.37
N ASP A 230 -11.13 -14.13 -7.19
CA ASP A 230 -12.21 -13.97 -8.16
C ASP A 230 -11.90 -12.73 -9.02
N HIS A 231 -11.04 -12.91 -10.03
CA HIS A 231 -10.62 -11.85 -10.93
C HIS A 231 -11.79 -11.13 -11.58
N LYS A 232 -12.86 -11.87 -11.96
CA LYS A 232 -14.05 -11.28 -12.56
C LYS A 232 -14.79 -10.37 -11.59
N ALA A 233 -15.02 -10.84 -10.35
CA ALA A 233 -15.65 -10.02 -9.32
C ALA A 233 -14.82 -8.78 -8.98
N ILE A 234 -13.49 -8.90 -8.95
CA ILE A 234 -12.55 -7.80 -8.74
C ILE A 234 -12.66 -6.78 -9.89
N GLU A 235 -12.59 -7.25 -11.14
CA GLU A 235 -12.69 -6.39 -12.33
C GLU A 235 -14.00 -5.63 -12.43
N GLU A 236 -15.10 -6.23 -12.03
CA GLU A 236 -16.43 -5.62 -12.05
C GLU A 236 -16.65 -4.65 -10.87
N SER A 237 -16.15 -5.00 -9.69
CA SER A 237 -16.46 -4.27 -8.46
C SER A 237 -15.51 -3.11 -8.15
N VAL A 238 -14.21 -3.27 -8.42
CA VAL A 238 -13.22 -2.26 -8.01
C VAL A 238 -13.44 -0.90 -8.68
N PRO A 239 -13.74 -0.79 -9.99
CA PRO A 239 -14.04 0.51 -10.60
C PRO A 239 -15.25 1.21 -9.97
N SER A 240 -16.34 0.47 -9.73
CA SER A 240 -17.56 1.02 -9.14
C SER A 240 -17.34 1.47 -7.68
N LEU A 241 -16.66 0.64 -6.86
CA LEU A 241 -16.31 1.00 -5.49
C LEU A 241 -15.35 2.20 -5.44
N SER A 242 -14.45 2.33 -6.42
CA SER A 242 -13.57 3.51 -6.52
C SER A 242 -14.37 4.80 -6.77
N ALA A 243 -15.41 4.73 -7.62
CA ALA A 243 -16.31 5.86 -7.84
C ALA A 243 -17.08 6.21 -6.54
N GLU A 244 -17.61 5.22 -5.84
CA GLU A 244 -18.27 5.45 -4.55
C GLU A 244 -17.35 6.13 -3.53
N ILE A 245 -16.11 5.65 -3.37
CA ILE A 245 -15.12 6.25 -2.46
C ILE A 245 -14.87 7.72 -2.82
N MET A 246 -14.68 8.01 -4.11
CA MET A 246 -14.43 9.36 -4.57
C MET A 246 -15.58 10.29 -4.21
N TRP A 247 -16.81 9.90 -4.51
CA TRP A 247 -17.99 10.72 -4.23
C TRP A 247 -18.26 10.84 -2.72
N ASP A 248 -18.14 9.75 -1.95
CA ASP A 248 -18.30 9.77 -0.50
C ASP A 248 -17.31 10.74 0.18
N LEU A 249 -16.05 10.79 -0.29
CA LEU A 249 -15.06 11.75 0.22
C LEU A 249 -15.41 13.19 -0.16
N LEU A 250 -15.78 13.45 -1.40
CA LEU A 250 -16.17 14.78 -1.88
C LEU A 250 -17.37 15.28 -1.08
N ASP A 251 -18.42 14.49 -0.96
CA ASP A 251 -19.66 14.84 -0.26
C ASP A 251 -19.40 15.09 1.24
N SER A 252 -18.60 14.26 1.90
CA SER A 252 -18.27 14.41 3.33
C SER A 252 -17.52 15.70 3.65
N LEU A 253 -16.80 16.24 2.68
CA LEU A 253 -15.98 17.45 2.82
C LEU A 253 -16.64 18.69 2.20
N GLY A 254 -17.75 18.53 1.49
CA GLY A 254 -18.35 19.59 0.69
C GLY A 254 -17.43 20.09 -0.44
N TRP A 255 -16.57 19.21 -0.94
CA TRP A 255 -15.71 19.51 -2.07
C TRP A 255 -16.40 19.19 -3.39
N ASN A 256 -16.11 19.99 -4.41
CA ASN A 256 -16.49 19.67 -5.77
C ASN A 256 -15.32 18.99 -6.49
N LEU A 257 -15.62 18.23 -7.52
CA LEU A 257 -14.59 17.53 -8.30
C LEU A 257 -13.51 18.48 -8.87
N HIS A 258 -13.92 19.69 -9.28
CA HIS A 258 -13.01 20.70 -9.80
C HIS A 258 -12.08 21.34 -8.74
N ASP A 259 -12.34 21.12 -7.44
CA ASP A 259 -11.46 21.53 -6.36
C ASP A 259 -10.27 20.56 -6.18
N VAL A 260 -10.32 19.40 -6.82
CA VAL A 260 -9.30 18.35 -6.73
C VAL A 260 -8.39 18.42 -7.95
N SER A 261 -7.07 18.35 -7.71
CA SER A 261 -6.06 18.42 -8.77
C SER A 261 -5.49 17.04 -9.11
N PHE A 262 -5.43 16.13 -8.14
CA PHE A 262 -4.76 14.83 -8.28
C PHE A 262 -5.65 13.69 -7.78
N LEU A 263 -5.54 12.57 -8.47
CA LEU A 263 -6.16 11.30 -8.07
C LEU A 263 -5.11 10.21 -7.97
N LEU A 264 -5.09 9.53 -6.83
CA LEU A 264 -4.30 8.35 -6.55
C LEU A 264 -5.25 7.14 -6.58
N PRO A 265 -5.43 6.50 -7.73
CA PRO A 265 -6.38 5.38 -7.88
C PRO A 265 -5.84 4.11 -7.23
N PRO A 266 -6.68 3.10 -6.97
CA PRO A 266 -6.24 1.77 -6.55
C PRO A 266 -5.20 1.18 -7.49
N GLN A 267 -4.17 0.53 -6.93
CA GLN A 267 -2.96 0.08 -7.63
C GLN A 267 -2.87 -1.46 -7.69
N LEU A 268 -3.87 -2.12 -8.30
CA LEU A 268 -3.85 -3.57 -8.45
C LEU A 268 -2.85 -4.01 -9.53
N SER A 269 -2.98 -3.44 -10.71
CA SER A 269 -2.10 -3.62 -11.87
C SER A 269 -2.21 -2.40 -12.79
N GLY A 270 -1.31 -2.25 -13.76
CA GLY A 270 -1.40 -1.16 -14.73
C GLY A 270 -2.70 -1.19 -15.52
N ARG A 271 -3.13 -2.36 -15.97
CA ARG A 271 -4.39 -2.53 -16.71
C ARG A 271 -5.63 -2.21 -15.87
N MET A 272 -5.63 -2.64 -14.61
CA MET A 272 -6.75 -2.31 -13.72
C MET A 272 -6.80 -0.81 -13.43
N THR A 273 -5.66 -0.15 -13.24
CA THR A 273 -5.61 1.30 -13.05
C THR A 273 -6.17 2.05 -14.25
N GLU A 274 -5.79 1.68 -15.50
CA GLU A 274 -6.37 2.24 -16.74
C GLU A 274 -7.90 2.07 -16.76
N ARG A 275 -8.39 0.88 -16.40
CA ARG A 275 -9.83 0.57 -16.37
C ARG A 275 -10.56 1.41 -15.31
N ILE A 276 -9.99 1.57 -14.13
CA ILE A 276 -10.54 2.41 -13.06
C ILE A 276 -10.63 3.86 -13.53
N MET A 277 -9.54 4.43 -14.05
CA MET A 277 -9.52 5.81 -14.53
C MET A 277 -10.53 6.07 -15.65
N LYS A 278 -10.65 5.12 -16.58
CA LYS A 278 -11.67 5.17 -17.63
C LYS A 278 -13.09 5.14 -17.07
N HIS A 279 -13.35 4.30 -16.05
CA HIS A 279 -14.67 4.20 -15.42
C HIS A 279 -15.04 5.48 -14.65
N LEU A 280 -14.07 6.06 -13.95
CA LEU A 280 -14.27 7.31 -13.19
C LEU A 280 -14.58 8.51 -14.11
N GLY A 281 -14.06 8.53 -15.33
CA GLY A 281 -14.35 9.57 -16.31
C GLY A 281 -13.95 10.97 -15.87
N VAL A 282 -12.81 11.11 -15.20
CA VAL A 282 -12.32 12.38 -14.61
C VAL A 282 -11.09 12.93 -15.34
N PRO A 283 -11.19 13.33 -16.61
CA PRO A 283 -10.03 13.75 -17.42
C PRO A 283 -9.33 15.02 -16.89
N GLY A 284 -9.99 15.79 -16.02
CA GLY A 284 -9.41 16.98 -15.39
C GLY A 284 -8.50 16.68 -14.21
N LEU A 285 -8.50 15.48 -13.68
CA LEU A 285 -7.65 15.08 -12.55
C LEU A 285 -6.36 14.43 -13.08
N ARG A 286 -5.23 14.86 -12.50
CA ARG A 286 -3.95 14.23 -12.79
C ARG A 286 -3.82 12.93 -12.00
N GLU A 287 -3.66 11.82 -12.72
CA GLU A 287 -3.40 10.51 -12.12
C GLU A 287 -1.99 10.45 -11.53
N VAL A 288 -1.88 9.84 -10.32
CA VAL A 288 -0.60 9.49 -9.69
C VAL A 288 -0.60 7.99 -9.43
N SER A 289 0.19 7.27 -10.20
CA SER A 289 0.32 5.79 -10.15
C SER A 289 1.76 5.35 -9.98
N CYS A 290 1.98 4.18 -9.42
CA CYS A 290 3.30 3.58 -9.25
C CYS A 290 3.36 2.09 -9.66
N VAL A 291 2.23 1.40 -9.72
CA VAL A 291 2.15 -0.06 -9.90
C VAL A 291 2.82 -0.57 -11.18
N THR A 292 2.86 0.24 -12.24
CA THR A 292 3.52 -0.11 -13.50
C THR A 292 5.03 -0.35 -13.32
N ASP A 293 5.65 0.37 -12.37
CA ASP A 293 7.10 0.35 -12.15
C ASP A 293 7.50 -0.38 -10.86
N THR A 294 6.58 -0.53 -9.91
CA THR A 294 6.85 -1.13 -8.59
C THR A 294 6.26 -2.52 -8.42
N GLY A 295 5.34 -2.91 -9.32
CA GLY A 295 4.43 -4.01 -9.03
C GLY A 295 3.43 -3.63 -7.94
N ASN A 296 2.53 -4.54 -7.63
CA ASN A 296 1.62 -4.38 -6.49
C ASN A 296 2.37 -4.73 -5.20
N ALA A 297 2.93 -3.71 -4.56
CA ALA A 297 3.67 -3.81 -3.30
C ALA A 297 2.77 -3.70 -2.06
N GLY A 298 1.49 -4.10 -2.17
CA GLY A 298 0.56 -4.21 -1.05
C GLY A 298 0.46 -2.92 -0.22
N ASN A 299 0.74 -3.05 1.07
CA ASN A 299 0.65 -1.93 2.03
C ASN A 299 1.64 -0.79 1.78
N ALA A 300 2.65 -0.96 0.93
CA ALA A 300 3.57 0.13 0.56
C ALA A 300 2.96 1.11 -0.45
N LEU A 301 1.99 0.66 -1.27
CA LEU A 301 1.53 1.39 -2.45
C LEU A 301 1.01 2.79 -2.17
N ALA A 302 0.19 2.98 -1.14
CA ALA A 302 -0.34 4.30 -0.80
C ALA A 302 0.78 5.31 -0.48
N PHE A 303 1.85 4.87 0.17
CA PHE A 303 3.01 5.71 0.48
C PHE A 303 3.89 5.94 -0.76
N LEU A 304 4.06 4.93 -1.62
CA LEU A 304 4.77 5.06 -2.89
C LEU A 304 4.07 6.04 -3.83
N GLN A 305 2.74 5.99 -3.94
CA GLN A 305 1.95 6.99 -4.68
C GLN A 305 2.08 8.38 -4.06
N ALA A 306 1.94 8.49 -2.73
CA ALA A 306 2.06 9.76 -2.04
C ALA A 306 3.47 10.36 -2.23
N ALA A 307 4.54 9.56 -2.18
CA ALA A 307 5.91 10.03 -2.47
C ALA A 307 6.04 10.58 -3.91
N ARG A 308 5.34 10.00 -4.88
CA ARG A 308 5.29 10.51 -6.27
C ARG A 308 4.46 11.80 -6.39
N LEU A 309 3.46 11.97 -5.53
CA LEU A 309 2.61 13.16 -5.52
C LEU A 309 3.35 14.40 -4.99
N LEU A 310 4.19 14.23 -3.93
CA LEU A 310 4.78 15.36 -3.20
C LEU A 310 5.46 16.42 -4.06
N PRO A 311 6.31 16.08 -5.06
CA PRO A 311 7.00 17.07 -5.87
C PRO A 311 6.07 17.97 -6.70
N ASP A 312 4.88 17.48 -7.03
CA ASP A 312 3.93 18.12 -7.93
C ASP A 312 2.78 18.84 -7.21
N LEU A 313 2.48 18.43 -5.97
CA LEU A 313 1.39 19.04 -5.19
C LEU A 313 1.80 20.42 -4.69
N ARG A 314 1.10 21.46 -5.11
CA ARG A 314 1.38 22.86 -4.74
C ARG A 314 0.50 23.31 -3.56
N PRO A 315 0.88 24.36 -2.81
CA PRO A 315 0.02 24.94 -1.78
C PRO A 315 -1.37 25.27 -2.32
N GLY A 316 -2.40 24.90 -1.56
CA GLY A 316 -3.81 25.03 -1.91
C GLY A 316 -4.37 23.95 -2.82
N GLN A 317 -3.55 23.07 -3.39
CA GLN A 317 -4.03 21.95 -4.19
C GLN A 317 -4.45 20.76 -3.32
N ARG A 318 -5.40 19.99 -3.87
CA ARG A 318 -6.04 18.86 -3.22
C ARG A 318 -5.84 17.58 -4.02
N ALA A 319 -5.76 16.46 -3.30
CA ALA A 319 -5.64 15.14 -3.86
C ALA A 319 -6.58 14.16 -3.15
N LEU A 320 -7.08 13.16 -3.89
CA LEU A 320 -7.83 12.03 -3.35
C LEU A 320 -7.02 10.75 -3.57
N SER A 321 -6.81 9.97 -2.52
CA SER A 321 -6.29 8.61 -2.59
C SER A 321 -7.42 7.63 -2.37
N LEU A 322 -7.61 6.71 -3.31
CA LEU A 322 -8.67 5.71 -3.30
C LEU A 322 -8.06 4.32 -3.14
N VAL A 323 -8.62 3.52 -2.27
CA VAL A 323 -8.18 2.16 -2.02
C VAL A 323 -9.39 1.23 -1.91
N VAL A 324 -9.37 0.13 -2.63
CA VAL A 324 -10.34 -0.95 -2.51
C VAL A 324 -9.64 -2.20 -2.04
N GLU A 325 -10.10 -2.76 -0.94
CA GLU A 325 -9.67 -4.07 -0.47
C GLU A 325 -10.66 -5.13 -0.92
N SER A 326 -10.22 -6.03 -1.80
CA SER A 326 -11.09 -6.98 -2.48
C SER A 326 -11.35 -8.27 -1.71
N SER A 327 -10.57 -8.58 -0.67
CA SER A 327 -10.75 -9.85 0.06
C SER A 327 -12.16 -9.98 0.63
N ASN A 328 -12.67 -8.93 1.24
CA ASN A 328 -14.05 -8.88 1.71
C ASN A 328 -14.69 -7.49 1.55
N TRP A 329 -14.26 -6.75 0.55
CA TRP A 329 -14.81 -5.48 0.06
C TRP A 329 -14.83 -4.34 1.10
N LEU A 330 -13.66 -3.76 1.35
CA LEU A 330 -13.58 -2.50 2.07
C LEU A 330 -13.35 -1.35 1.09
N LYS A 331 -14.08 -0.27 1.33
CA LYS A 331 -13.88 1.05 0.71
C LYS A 331 -12.99 1.86 1.64
N ALA A 332 -11.87 2.34 1.16
CA ALA A 332 -10.96 3.17 1.93
C ALA A 332 -10.43 4.33 1.07
N GLY A 333 -10.17 5.47 1.69
CA GLY A 333 -9.62 6.61 0.96
C GLY A 333 -9.25 7.76 1.87
N ILE A 334 -8.44 8.66 1.35
CA ILE A 334 -7.95 9.84 2.08
C ILE A 334 -8.03 11.06 1.17
N ALA A 335 -8.53 12.14 1.73
CA ALA A 335 -8.49 13.46 1.11
C ALA A 335 -7.35 14.29 1.70
N LEU A 336 -6.48 14.78 0.84
CA LEU A 336 -5.27 15.52 1.16
C LEU A 336 -5.36 16.94 0.64
N GLU A 337 -4.76 17.89 1.37
CA GLU A 337 -4.60 19.28 0.93
C GLU A 337 -3.23 19.80 1.38
N ARG A 338 -2.45 20.34 0.45
CA ARG A 338 -1.19 21.01 0.81
C ARG A 338 -1.48 22.43 1.31
N LEU A 339 -0.97 22.80 2.51
CA LEU A 339 -1.14 24.10 3.14
C LEU A 339 -0.12 25.12 2.65
#